data_dbb1e4a0dc4d9f2ba4a4e43a92420556
#
_entry.id   dbb1e4a0dc4d9f2ba4a4e43a92420556
#
_cell.length_a   1.000
_cell.length_b   1.000
_cell.length_c   1.000
_cell.angle_alpha   90.00
_cell.angle_beta   90.00
_cell.angle_gamma   90.00
#
_symmetry.space_group_name_H-M   'P 1'
#
loop_
_entity.id
_entity.type
_entity.pdbx_description
1 polymer ?
#
loop_
_entity_poly.entity_id
_entity_poly.type
_entity_poly.pdbx_seq_one_letter_code
_entity_poly.pdbx_strand_id
1 'polypeptide(L)'
;LFIFILPFFRFSIPKKNFKHLLLFSFVMGVCVYAFLYLAIDFSSLLSPIIIGAQLTIPFGLILSKFMLKEIISLKKWILIFSSFCGIVIVAYDPRFGEEIYGLIFIAIMAFFYALANILSRYLKDINTVDQIGWHSFIGFIILIFASILIDGNPFNYLYPINYGGLLTAFHAGVFVSLIGHGGLFYLYKYYPVATVLPFYSLFPLFGIALTLIIFLEIPGLYEIIGGIIVIGSVYLIQLQDKHLRL
;
A
#
# COMPACT_ATOMS: atom_id res chain seq x y z
N LEU A 1 -7.18 -14.25 3.93
CA LEU A 1 -6.49 -13.74 5.12
C LEU A 1 -7.29 -14.02 6.39
N PHE A 2 -8.56 -13.58 6.48
CA PHE A 2 -9.35 -13.71 7.71
C PHE A 2 -9.43 -15.15 8.23
N ILE A 3 -9.62 -16.14 7.36
CA ILE A 3 -9.66 -17.56 7.73
C ILE A 3 -8.38 -18.01 8.44
N PHE A 4 -7.21 -17.58 7.96
CA PHE A 4 -5.91 -17.96 8.54
C PHE A 4 -5.62 -17.31 9.89
N ILE A 5 -6.17 -16.11 10.12
CA ILE A 5 -5.94 -15.39 11.37
C ILE A 5 -6.99 -15.71 12.43
N LEU A 6 -8.13 -16.27 12.05
CA LEU A 6 -9.27 -16.57 12.92
C LEU A 6 -8.88 -17.29 14.22
N PRO A 7 -7.99 -18.32 14.23
CA PRO A 7 -7.61 -18.99 15.46
C PRO A 7 -6.88 -18.12 16.49
N PHE A 8 -6.26 -17.02 16.02
CA PHE A 8 -5.45 -16.11 16.83
C PHE A 8 -6.16 -14.78 17.10
N PHE A 9 -7.29 -14.54 16.45
CA PHE A 9 -8.06 -13.31 16.53
C PHE A 9 -9.01 -13.33 17.74
N ARG A 10 -8.85 -12.37 18.62
CA ARG A 10 -9.59 -12.36 19.90
C ARG A 10 -10.94 -11.65 19.83
N PHE A 11 -11.33 -11.03 18.74
CA PHE A 11 -12.53 -10.17 18.61
C PHE A 11 -12.66 -9.11 19.72
N SER A 12 -11.52 -8.79 20.38
CA SER A 12 -11.50 -7.80 21.44
C SER A 12 -11.63 -6.39 20.87
N ILE A 13 -12.60 -5.64 21.36
CA ILE A 13 -12.82 -4.24 20.98
C ILE A 13 -12.25 -3.34 22.07
N PRO A 14 -11.10 -2.67 21.86
CA PRO A 14 -10.56 -1.75 22.84
C PRO A 14 -11.40 -0.46 22.88
N LYS A 15 -12.06 -0.20 24.01
CA LYS A 15 -12.92 0.98 24.18
C LYS A 15 -12.22 2.30 23.86
N LYS A 16 -10.95 2.44 24.25
CA LYS A 16 -10.17 3.67 24.09
C LYS A 16 -9.85 4.01 22.63
N ASN A 17 -9.60 3.00 21.78
CA ASN A 17 -9.10 3.20 20.41
C ASN A 17 -10.10 2.72 19.35
N PHE A 18 -11.36 2.51 19.72
CA PHE A 18 -12.38 1.92 18.84
C PHE A 18 -12.56 2.67 17.52
N LYS A 19 -12.66 3.99 17.57
CA LYS A 19 -12.81 4.81 16.35
C LYS A 19 -11.61 4.69 15.41
N HIS A 20 -10.38 4.70 15.94
CA HIS A 20 -9.18 4.52 15.14
C HIS A 20 -9.09 3.11 14.56
N LEU A 21 -9.52 2.10 15.31
CA LEU A 21 -9.54 0.71 14.85
C LEU A 21 -10.55 0.52 13.69
N LEU A 22 -11.76 1.07 13.83
CA LEU A 22 -12.75 1.04 12.74
C LEU A 22 -12.25 1.77 11.50
N LEU A 23 -11.73 2.99 11.67
CA LEU A 23 -11.20 3.78 10.56
C LEU A 23 -10.02 3.08 9.88
N PHE A 24 -9.07 2.54 10.67
CA PHE A 24 -7.97 1.74 10.15
C PHE A 24 -8.47 0.53 9.36
N SER A 25 -9.44 -0.19 9.93
CA SER A 25 -9.97 -1.41 9.32
C SER A 25 -10.71 -1.12 8.02
N PHE A 26 -11.45 -0.03 7.95
CA PHE A 26 -12.11 0.41 6.72
C PHE A 26 -11.08 0.89 5.68
N VAL A 27 -10.15 1.76 6.08
CA VAL A 27 -9.13 2.31 5.17
C VAL A 27 -8.25 1.20 4.62
N MET A 28 -7.69 0.34 5.49
CA MET A 28 -6.80 -0.74 5.08
C MET A 28 -7.55 -1.90 4.41
N GLY A 29 -8.69 -2.31 4.98
CA GLY A 29 -9.43 -3.49 4.52
C GLY A 29 -10.28 -3.24 3.26
N VAL A 30 -10.67 -1.99 3.02
CA VAL A 30 -11.56 -1.65 1.89
C VAL A 30 -10.88 -0.69 0.92
N CYS A 31 -10.54 0.54 1.37
CA CYS A 31 -10.05 1.57 0.46
C CYS A 31 -8.75 1.17 -0.24
N VAL A 32 -7.76 0.69 0.51
CA VAL A 32 -6.45 0.30 -0.05
C VAL A 32 -6.64 -0.78 -1.12
N TYR A 33 -7.36 -1.84 -0.82
CA TYR A 33 -7.53 -2.95 -1.78
C TYR A 33 -8.43 -2.57 -2.94
N ALA A 34 -9.54 -1.85 -2.71
CA ALA A 34 -10.42 -1.42 -3.79
C ALA A 34 -9.69 -0.55 -4.82
N PHE A 35 -8.95 0.47 -4.36
CA PHE A 35 -8.20 1.33 -5.27
C PHE A 35 -6.97 0.65 -5.88
N LEU A 36 -6.35 -0.34 -5.21
CA LEU A 36 -5.30 -1.15 -5.80
C LEU A 36 -5.84 -1.99 -6.97
N TYR A 37 -6.98 -2.68 -6.77
CA TYR A 37 -7.58 -3.48 -7.84
C TYR A 37 -8.08 -2.62 -8.99
N LEU A 38 -8.70 -1.48 -8.72
CA LEU A 38 -9.06 -0.52 -9.77
C LEU A 38 -7.82 -0.03 -10.53
N ALA A 39 -6.71 0.25 -9.85
CA ALA A 39 -5.48 0.67 -10.51
C ALA A 39 -4.94 -0.41 -11.46
N ILE A 40 -5.01 -1.68 -11.06
CA ILE A 40 -4.57 -2.81 -11.90
C ILE A 40 -5.55 -3.04 -13.06
N ASP A 41 -6.86 -2.95 -12.81
CA ASP A 41 -7.90 -3.18 -13.81
C ASP A 41 -7.90 -2.11 -14.92
N PHE A 42 -7.60 -0.86 -14.55
CA PHE A 42 -7.47 0.28 -15.47
C PHE A 42 -6.05 0.48 -16.00
N SER A 43 -5.17 -0.52 -15.91
CA SER A 43 -3.80 -0.45 -16.42
C SER A 43 -3.41 -1.72 -17.15
N SER A 44 -2.86 -1.57 -18.38
CA SER A 44 -2.29 -2.70 -19.13
C SER A 44 -0.84 -2.99 -18.72
N LEU A 45 -0.17 -2.04 -18.05
CA LEU A 45 1.21 -2.14 -17.61
C LEU A 45 1.29 -2.09 -16.06
N LEU A 46 2.12 -2.95 -15.47
CA LEU A 46 2.28 -3.03 -14.02
C LEU A 46 3.37 -2.11 -13.49
N SER A 47 4.42 -1.83 -14.29
CA SER A 47 5.53 -0.99 -13.84
C SER A 47 5.13 0.42 -13.40
N PRO A 48 4.23 1.16 -14.08
CA PRO A 48 3.75 2.45 -13.61
C PRO A 48 2.98 2.37 -12.29
N ILE A 49 2.20 1.30 -12.11
CA ILE A 49 1.47 1.05 -10.87
C ILE A 49 2.46 0.83 -9.70
N ILE A 50 3.53 0.06 -9.93
CA ILE A 50 4.58 -0.18 -8.93
C ILE A 50 5.30 1.13 -8.56
N ILE A 51 5.63 1.97 -9.56
CA ILE A 51 6.24 3.28 -9.32
C ILE A 51 5.26 4.21 -8.60
N GLY A 52 4.00 4.26 -9.04
CA GLY A 52 2.95 5.08 -8.43
C GLY A 52 2.67 4.75 -6.97
N ALA A 53 2.76 3.47 -6.59
CA ALA A 53 2.62 3.04 -5.20
C ALA A 53 3.66 3.67 -4.26
N GLN A 54 4.82 4.14 -4.79
CA GLN A 54 5.83 4.83 -3.99
C GLN A 54 5.37 6.19 -3.44
N LEU A 55 4.30 6.77 -3.99
CA LEU A 55 3.65 7.95 -3.40
C LEU A 55 3.17 7.71 -1.97
N THR A 56 3.05 6.46 -1.53
CA THR A 56 2.79 6.12 -0.12
C THR A 56 3.81 6.78 0.81
N ILE A 57 5.07 6.90 0.41
CA ILE A 57 6.14 7.47 1.26
C ILE A 57 5.97 8.98 1.42
N PRO A 58 5.90 9.79 0.35
CA PRO A 58 5.65 11.23 0.49
C PRO A 58 4.31 11.52 1.18
N PHE A 59 3.23 10.81 0.86
CA PHE A 59 1.97 10.95 1.59
C PHE A 59 2.10 10.61 3.07
N GLY A 60 2.81 9.52 3.41
CA GLY A 60 3.05 9.12 4.79
C GLY A 60 3.83 10.16 5.59
N LEU A 61 4.86 10.78 4.99
CA LEU A 61 5.60 11.87 5.61
C LEU A 61 4.73 13.11 5.82
N ILE A 62 3.91 13.48 4.83
CA ILE A 62 2.97 14.59 4.94
C ILE A 62 1.99 14.32 6.09
N LEU A 63 1.35 13.16 6.10
CA LEU A 63 0.40 12.77 7.14
C LEU A 63 1.07 12.65 8.52
N SER A 64 2.30 12.14 8.62
CA SER A 64 3.02 12.03 9.89
C SER A 64 3.29 13.41 10.51
N LYS A 65 3.61 14.41 9.68
CA LYS A 65 3.76 15.78 10.16
C LYS A 65 2.46 16.33 10.74
N PHE A 66 1.35 16.18 10.04
CA PHE A 66 0.08 16.78 10.46
C PHE A 66 -0.61 16.00 11.58
N MET A 67 -0.61 14.69 11.51
CA MET A 67 -1.36 13.82 12.44
C MET A 67 -0.51 13.39 13.65
N LEU A 68 0.78 13.05 13.44
CA LEU A 68 1.68 12.61 14.52
C LEU A 68 2.60 13.72 15.02
N LYS A 69 2.55 14.92 14.42
CA LYS A 69 3.40 16.08 14.72
C LYS A 69 4.90 15.77 14.60
N GLU A 70 5.27 14.88 13.69
CA GLU A 70 6.66 14.57 13.39
C GLU A 70 7.34 15.75 12.67
N ILE A 71 8.62 15.99 12.96
CA ILE A 71 9.38 17.10 12.38
C ILE A 71 9.93 16.65 11.02
N ILE A 72 9.59 17.42 9.98
CA ILE A 72 10.08 17.17 8.62
C ILE A 72 10.95 18.34 8.18
N SER A 73 12.22 18.06 7.86
CA SER A 73 13.18 19.06 7.40
C SER A 73 12.81 19.62 6.02
N LEU A 74 13.29 20.84 5.71
CA LEU A 74 13.09 21.45 4.39
C LEU A 74 13.64 20.57 3.26
N LYS A 75 14.78 19.89 3.48
CA LYS A 75 15.36 18.95 2.50
C LYS A 75 14.41 17.82 2.19
N LYS A 76 13.73 17.25 3.19
CA LYS A 76 12.70 16.21 2.98
C LYS A 76 11.51 16.75 2.18
N TRP A 77 11.10 18.01 2.43
CA TRP A 77 10.02 18.61 1.63
C TRP A 77 10.38 18.74 0.15
N ILE A 78 11.62 19.13 -0.17
CA ILE A 78 12.09 19.18 -1.56
C ILE A 78 12.04 17.78 -2.19
N LEU A 79 12.51 16.77 -1.48
CA LEU A 79 12.49 15.38 -1.97
C LEU A 79 11.07 14.82 -2.12
N ILE A 80 10.15 15.16 -1.22
CA ILE A 80 8.72 14.86 -1.35
C ILE A 80 8.17 15.45 -2.65
N PHE A 81 8.43 16.75 -2.90
CA PHE A 81 8.00 17.39 -4.14
C PHE A 81 8.61 16.75 -5.37
N SER A 82 9.91 16.42 -5.33
CA SER A 82 10.60 15.72 -6.43
C SER A 82 9.94 14.37 -6.74
N SER A 83 9.53 13.60 -5.73
CA SER A 83 8.84 12.33 -5.98
C SER A 83 7.49 12.52 -6.69
N PHE A 84 6.72 13.55 -6.37
CA PHE A 84 5.50 13.87 -7.12
C PHE A 84 5.80 14.26 -8.57
N CYS A 85 6.84 15.07 -8.80
CA CYS A 85 7.28 15.41 -10.16
C CYS A 85 7.68 14.15 -10.95
N GLY A 86 8.35 13.20 -10.31
CA GLY A 86 8.70 11.92 -10.94
C GLY A 86 7.47 11.15 -11.43
N ILE A 87 6.40 11.09 -10.65
CA ILE A 87 5.13 10.44 -11.08
C ILE A 87 4.48 11.21 -12.23
N VAL A 88 4.51 12.54 -12.21
CA VAL A 88 4.00 13.34 -13.33
C VAL A 88 4.76 13.01 -14.61
N ILE A 89 6.08 12.81 -14.55
CA ILE A 89 6.88 12.40 -15.73
C ILE A 89 6.44 11.01 -16.22
N VAL A 90 6.23 10.05 -15.33
CA VAL A 90 5.69 8.72 -15.72
C VAL A 90 4.35 8.88 -16.42
N ALA A 91 3.45 9.73 -15.92
CA ALA A 91 2.14 9.96 -16.51
C ALA A 91 2.19 10.63 -17.90
N TYR A 92 3.31 11.24 -18.27
CA TYR A 92 3.52 11.80 -19.61
C TYR A 92 3.95 10.77 -20.66
N ASP A 93 4.14 9.51 -20.30
CA ASP A 93 4.46 8.47 -21.29
C ASP A 93 3.28 8.30 -22.26
N PRO A 94 3.49 8.46 -23.60
CA PRO A 94 2.41 8.33 -24.58
C PRO A 94 1.69 6.99 -24.57
N ARG A 95 2.30 5.95 -24.02
CA ARG A 95 1.70 4.63 -23.85
C ARG A 95 0.54 4.63 -22.83
N PHE A 96 0.49 5.65 -21.94
CA PHE A 96 -0.51 5.77 -20.88
C PHE A 96 -1.66 6.72 -21.20
N GLY A 97 -1.83 7.14 -22.44
CA GLY A 97 -2.89 8.08 -22.83
C GLY A 97 -4.30 7.63 -22.42
N GLU A 98 -4.55 6.32 -22.42
CA GLU A 98 -5.81 5.70 -21.98
C GLU A 98 -5.71 5.16 -20.53
N GLU A 99 -4.52 5.08 -19.95
CA GLU A 99 -4.25 4.44 -18.65
C GLU A 99 -4.07 5.41 -17.49
N ILE A 100 -4.32 6.71 -17.72
CA ILE A 100 -4.23 7.75 -16.68
C ILE A 100 -5.08 7.41 -15.43
N TYR A 101 -6.19 6.71 -15.62
CA TYR A 101 -7.05 6.27 -14.52
C TYR A 101 -6.34 5.28 -13.59
N GLY A 102 -5.53 4.35 -14.13
CA GLY A 102 -4.71 3.44 -13.34
C GLY A 102 -3.74 4.20 -12.41
N LEU A 103 -3.07 5.24 -12.96
CA LEU A 103 -2.18 6.11 -12.19
C LEU A 103 -2.92 6.94 -11.13
N ILE A 104 -4.12 7.44 -11.43
CA ILE A 104 -4.96 8.15 -10.47
C ILE A 104 -5.36 7.20 -9.34
N PHE A 105 -5.86 6.00 -9.65
CA PHE A 105 -6.28 5.04 -8.65
C PHE A 105 -5.13 4.57 -7.77
N ILE A 106 -3.93 4.34 -8.33
CA ILE A 106 -2.77 3.96 -7.50
C ILE A 106 -2.31 5.10 -6.60
N ALA A 107 -2.40 6.37 -7.05
CA ALA A 107 -2.11 7.52 -6.20
C ALA A 107 -3.11 7.64 -5.04
N ILE A 108 -4.40 7.39 -5.29
CA ILE A 108 -5.45 7.35 -4.24
C ILE A 108 -5.18 6.19 -3.28
N MET A 109 -4.86 5.00 -3.80
CA MET A 109 -4.45 3.85 -2.99
C MET A 109 -3.26 4.19 -2.10
N ALA A 110 -2.21 4.81 -2.66
CA ALA A 110 -1.01 5.22 -1.93
C ALA A 110 -1.32 6.18 -0.78
N PHE A 111 -2.26 7.12 -0.98
CA PHE A 111 -2.74 8.00 0.08
C PHE A 111 -3.44 7.21 1.20
N PHE A 112 -4.38 6.32 0.86
CA PHE A 112 -5.06 5.50 1.86
C PHE A 112 -4.12 4.54 2.57
N TYR A 113 -3.13 3.98 1.87
CA TYR A 113 -2.14 3.12 2.50
C TYR A 113 -1.25 3.90 3.46
N ALA A 114 -0.84 5.12 3.10
CA ALA A 114 -0.14 6.02 4.00
C ALA A 114 -1.00 6.34 5.25
N LEU A 115 -2.29 6.64 5.06
CA LEU A 115 -3.22 6.89 6.17
C LEU A 115 -3.37 5.65 7.07
N ALA A 116 -3.47 4.44 6.49
CA ALA A 116 -3.52 3.19 7.26
C ALA A 116 -2.26 3.02 8.12
N ASN A 117 -1.08 3.32 7.58
CA ASN A 117 0.19 3.26 8.34
C ASN A 117 0.20 4.24 9.53
N ILE A 118 -0.31 5.46 9.35
CA ILE A 118 -0.48 6.43 10.44
C ILE A 118 -1.48 5.92 11.50
N LEU A 119 -2.62 5.39 11.05
CA LEU A 119 -3.65 4.86 11.94
C LEU A 119 -3.13 3.65 12.74
N SER A 120 -2.34 2.77 12.10
CA SER A 120 -1.68 1.66 12.80
C SER A 120 -0.76 2.16 13.93
N ARG A 121 -0.08 3.31 13.75
CA ARG A 121 0.71 3.93 14.81
C ARG A 121 -0.13 4.39 16.01
N TYR A 122 -1.34 4.90 15.78
CA TYR A 122 -2.29 5.19 16.87
C TYR A 122 -2.77 3.92 17.58
N LEU A 123 -2.73 2.77 16.92
CA LEU A 123 -3.13 1.47 17.43
C LEU A 123 -1.98 0.65 18.04
N LYS A 124 -0.83 1.28 18.35
CA LYS A 124 0.38 0.60 18.87
C LYS A 124 0.13 -0.27 20.09
N ASP A 125 -0.85 0.08 20.93
CA ASP A 125 -1.23 -0.66 22.14
C ASP A 125 -2.11 -1.89 21.86
N ILE A 126 -2.62 -2.01 20.61
CA ILE A 126 -3.43 -3.16 20.17
C ILE A 126 -2.50 -4.23 19.59
N ASN A 127 -2.81 -5.49 19.86
CA ASN A 127 -2.08 -6.59 19.26
C ASN A 127 -2.13 -6.51 17.72
N THR A 128 -1.00 -6.72 17.07
CA THR A 128 -0.90 -6.69 15.60
C THR A 128 -1.83 -7.72 14.93
N VAL A 129 -1.97 -8.89 15.54
CA VAL A 129 -2.92 -9.94 15.08
C VAL A 129 -4.36 -9.42 15.10
N ASP A 130 -4.74 -8.67 16.16
CA ASP A 130 -6.08 -8.10 16.24
C ASP A 130 -6.27 -6.95 15.22
N GLN A 131 -5.24 -6.14 14.96
CA GLN A 131 -5.30 -5.13 13.89
C GLN A 131 -5.54 -5.79 12.51
N ILE A 132 -4.79 -6.86 12.20
CA ILE A 132 -4.96 -7.62 10.94
C ILE A 132 -6.33 -8.29 10.91
N GLY A 133 -6.76 -8.91 12.01
CA GLY A 133 -8.06 -9.56 12.11
C GLY A 133 -9.21 -8.61 11.81
N TRP A 134 -9.21 -7.43 12.43
CA TRP A 134 -10.28 -6.46 12.24
C TRP A 134 -10.34 -5.89 10.82
N HIS A 135 -9.21 -5.49 10.23
CA HIS A 135 -9.26 -4.99 8.84
C HIS A 135 -9.63 -6.09 7.84
N SER A 136 -9.21 -7.33 8.09
CA SER A 136 -9.58 -8.46 7.23
C SER A 136 -11.05 -8.81 7.35
N PHE A 137 -11.62 -8.76 8.56
CA PHE A 137 -13.03 -9.03 8.82
C PHE A 137 -13.92 -7.97 8.16
N ILE A 138 -13.64 -6.68 8.41
CA ILE A 138 -14.43 -5.58 7.84
C ILE A 138 -14.26 -5.56 6.31
N GLY A 139 -13.03 -5.73 5.81
CA GLY A 139 -12.76 -5.81 4.38
C GLY A 139 -13.50 -6.97 3.72
N PHE A 140 -13.48 -8.16 4.32
CA PHE A 140 -14.21 -9.31 3.81
C PHE A 140 -15.71 -9.02 3.67
N ILE A 141 -16.36 -8.49 4.72
CA ILE A 141 -17.79 -8.20 4.69
C ILE A 141 -18.11 -7.18 3.60
N ILE A 142 -17.40 -6.04 3.57
CA ILE A 142 -17.74 -4.96 2.64
C ILE A 142 -17.43 -5.34 1.20
N LEU A 143 -16.25 -5.95 0.95
CA LEU A 143 -15.83 -6.31 -0.41
C LEU A 143 -16.66 -7.46 -0.99
N ILE A 144 -17.11 -8.43 -0.18
CA ILE A 144 -18.01 -9.48 -0.69
C ILE A 144 -19.38 -8.89 -1.07
N PHE A 145 -19.92 -7.95 -0.28
CA PHE A 145 -21.15 -7.26 -0.66
C PHE A 145 -20.97 -6.42 -1.93
N ALA A 146 -19.84 -5.71 -2.06
CA ALA A 146 -19.52 -4.96 -3.27
C ALA A 146 -19.40 -5.88 -4.50
N SER A 147 -18.72 -7.01 -4.37
CA SER A 147 -18.61 -8.00 -5.46
C SER A 147 -19.98 -8.58 -5.86
N ILE A 148 -20.83 -8.90 -4.90
CA ILE A 148 -22.20 -9.37 -5.20
C ILE A 148 -23.00 -8.33 -5.98
N LEU A 149 -22.84 -7.04 -5.66
CA LEU A 149 -23.57 -5.96 -6.32
C LEU A 149 -23.02 -5.63 -7.73
N ILE A 150 -21.70 -5.77 -7.93
CA ILE A 150 -21.03 -5.40 -9.18
C ILE A 150 -20.94 -6.61 -10.11
N ASP A 151 -20.46 -7.75 -9.62
CA ASP A 151 -20.14 -8.93 -10.42
C ASP A 151 -21.24 -9.99 -10.37
N GLY A 152 -22.23 -9.83 -9.52
CA GLY A 152 -23.28 -10.82 -9.26
C GLY A 152 -22.83 -11.91 -8.29
N ASN A 153 -23.29 -13.15 -8.50
CA ASN A 153 -23.01 -14.23 -7.56
C ASN A 153 -21.53 -14.66 -7.59
N PRO A 154 -20.73 -14.40 -6.54
CA PRO A 154 -19.30 -14.71 -6.51
C PRO A 154 -19.03 -16.22 -6.56
N PHE A 155 -20.00 -17.07 -6.20
CA PHE A 155 -19.85 -18.53 -6.27
C PHE A 155 -19.77 -19.06 -7.70
N ASN A 156 -20.23 -18.29 -8.70
CA ASN A 156 -20.08 -18.66 -10.10
C ASN A 156 -18.62 -18.69 -10.56
N TYR A 157 -17.74 -17.93 -9.88
CA TYR A 157 -16.30 -17.88 -10.17
C TYR A 157 -15.50 -18.96 -9.42
N LEU A 158 -16.15 -19.73 -8.52
CA LEU A 158 -15.49 -20.84 -7.81
C LEU A 158 -15.52 -22.15 -8.61
N TYR A 159 -16.35 -22.23 -9.65
CA TYR A 159 -16.44 -23.42 -10.50
C TYR A 159 -16.26 -23.06 -11.98
N PRO A 160 -15.35 -23.76 -12.71
CA PRO A 160 -14.39 -24.75 -12.19
C PRO A 160 -13.34 -24.11 -11.28
N ILE A 161 -12.81 -24.88 -10.33
CA ILE A 161 -11.83 -24.38 -9.36
C ILE A 161 -10.60 -23.82 -10.09
N ASN A 162 -10.35 -22.53 -9.89
CA ASN A 162 -9.14 -21.87 -10.39
C ASN A 162 -8.01 -22.00 -9.37
N TYR A 163 -7.17 -23.05 -9.52
CA TYR A 163 -6.04 -23.29 -8.62
C TYR A 163 -5.02 -22.15 -8.63
N GLY A 164 -4.80 -21.47 -9.77
CA GLY A 164 -3.95 -20.29 -9.85
C GLY A 164 -4.49 -19.13 -9.00
N GLY A 165 -5.79 -18.86 -9.09
CA GLY A 165 -6.46 -17.86 -8.26
C GLY A 165 -6.39 -18.19 -6.76
N LEU A 166 -6.56 -19.47 -6.39
CA LEU A 166 -6.41 -19.90 -4.99
C LEU A 166 -4.97 -19.71 -4.47
N LEU A 167 -3.97 -20.07 -5.29
CA LEU A 167 -2.57 -19.87 -4.93
C LEU A 167 -2.23 -18.39 -4.76
N THR A 168 -2.73 -17.54 -5.67
CA THR A 168 -2.56 -16.07 -5.58
C THR A 168 -3.25 -15.51 -4.32
N ALA A 169 -4.47 -15.94 -4.02
CA ALA A 169 -5.19 -15.53 -2.82
C ALA A 169 -4.48 -16.00 -1.54
N PHE A 170 -3.93 -17.20 -1.53
CA PHE A 170 -3.12 -17.71 -0.42
C PHE A 170 -1.85 -16.88 -0.24
N HIS A 171 -1.11 -16.62 -1.33
CA HIS A 171 0.10 -15.79 -1.30
C HIS A 171 -0.21 -14.38 -0.78
N ALA A 172 -1.21 -13.72 -1.34
CA ALA A 172 -1.61 -12.37 -0.91
C ALA A 172 -2.10 -12.34 0.55
N GLY A 173 -2.84 -13.36 0.99
CA GLY A 173 -3.34 -13.44 2.36
C GLY A 173 -2.25 -13.71 3.39
N VAL A 174 -1.39 -14.68 3.13
CA VAL A 174 -0.39 -15.14 4.11
C VAL A 174 0.90 -14.33 4.00
N PHE A 175 1.53 -14.32 2.83
CA PHE A 175 2.85 -13.70 2.70
C PHE A 175 2.77 -12.16 2.68
N VAL A 176 1.87 -11.60 1.89
CA VAL A 176 1.78 -10.14 1.78
C VAL A 176 1.09 -9.54 3.01
N SER A 177 -0.10 -10.05 3.37
CA SER A 177 -0.90 -9.40 4.41
C SER A 177 -0.49 -9.83 5.82
N LEU A 178 -0.37 -11.13 6.10
CA LEU A 178 -0.06 -11.58 7.46
C LEU A 178 1.41 -11.32 7.82
N ILE A 179 2.34 -11.70 6.95
CA ILE A 179 3.78 -11.54 7.22
C ILE A 179 4.22 -10.12 6.90
N GLY A 180 3.96 -9.62 5.68
CA GLY A 180 4.42 -8.31 5.23
C GLY A 180 3.78 -7.15 6.01
N HIS A 181 2.46 -6.99 5.90
CA HIS A 181 1.77 -5.91 6.62
C HIS A 181 1.79 -6.12 8.14
N GLY A 182 1.69 -7.38 8.60
CA GLY A 182 1.81 -7.70 10.02
C GLY A 182 3.16 -7.30 10.60
N GLY A 183 4.25 -7.60 9.89
CA GLY A 183 5.60 -7.16 10.26
C GLY A 183 5.72 -5.64 10.29
N LEU A 184 5.17 -4.95 9.28
CA LEU A 184 5.16 -3.49 9.20
C LEU A 184 4.40 -2.87 10.39
N PHE A 185 3.18 -3.34 10.67
CA PHE A 185 2.37 -2.85 11.80
C PHE A 185 3.02 -3.16 13.15
N TYR A 186 3.73 -4.29 13.26
CA TYR A 186 4.53 -4.60 14.44
C TYR A 186 5.68 -3.58 14.63
N LEU A 187 6.39 -3.21 13.56
CA LEU A 187 7.44 -2.20 13.62
C LEU A 187 6.92 -0.83 14.03
N TYR A 188 5.72 -0.44 13.60
CA TYR A 188 5.09 0.84 14.00
C TYR A 188 4.74 0.93 15.48
N LYS A 189 4.77 -0.17 16.24
CA LYS A 189 4.66 -0.10 17.70
C LYS A 189 5.89 0.52 18.34
N TYR A 190 7.06 0.28 17.77
CA TYR A 190 8.35 0.65 18.35
C TYR A 190 9.00 1.84 17.66
N TYR A 191 8.75 2.02 16.37
CA TYR A 191 9.43 3.02 15.54
C TYR A 191 8.47 4.03 14.94
N PRO A 192 8.91 5.30 14.74
CA PRO A 192 8.14 6.30 14.01
C PRO A 192 7.85 5.86 12.57
N VAL A 193 6.70 6.33 12.03
CA VAL A 193 6.30 6.02 10.64
C VAL A 193 7.34 6.55 9.66
N ALA A 194 7.83 7.77 9.87
CA ALA A 194 8.86 8.38 9.03
C ALA A 194 10.20 7.60 9.00
N THR A 195 10.40 6.69 9.96
CA THR A 195 11.59 5.83 10.00
C THR A 195 11.39 4.52 9.25
N VAL A 196 10.22 3.90 9.38
CA VAL A 196 9.93 2.56 8.85
C VAL A 196 9.48 2.64 7.40
N LEU A 197 8.59 3.58 7.09
CA LEU A 197 7.96 3.70 5.78
C LEU A 197 8.95 3.82 4.60
N PRO A 198 10.09 4.54 4.71
CA PRO A 198 11.05 4.62 3.61
C PRO A 198 11.66 3.28 3.17
N PHE A 199 11.67 2.23 4.02
CA PHE A 199 12.09 0.90 3.59
C PHE A 199 11.20 0.30 2.51
N TYR A 200 9.98 0.80 2.37
CA TYR A 200 9.07 0.44 1.28
C TYR A 200 9.63 0.81 -0.10
N SER A 201 10.64 1.70 -0.18
CA SER A 201 11.35 2.04 -1.43
C SER A 201 12.07 0.86 -2.09
N LEU A 202 12.28 -0.24 -1.36
CA LEU A 202 12.82 -1.47 -1.94
C LEU A 202 11.81 -2.21 -2.82
N PHE A 203 10.51 -1.96 -2.62
CA PHE A 203 9.44 -2.62 -3.36
C PHE A 203 9.57 -2.49 -4.89
N PRO A 204 9.82 -1.30 -5.49
CA PRO A 204 9.95 -1.19 -6.93
C PRO A 204 11.15 -1.93 -7.51
N LEU A 205 12.23 -2.10 -6.78
CA LEU A 205 13.39 -2.85 -7.26
C LEU A 205 12.99 -4.30 -7.57
N PHE A 206 12.29 -4.94 -6.65
CA PHE A 206 11.80 -6.29 -6.85
C PHE A 206 10.60 -6.34 -7.81
N GLY A 207 9.68 -5.37 -7.70
CA GLY A 207 8.48 -5.30 -8.52
C GLY A 207 8.81 -5.17 -10.01
N ILE A 208 9.61 -4.18 -10.40
CA ILE A 208 10.02 -3.96 -11.80
C ILE A 208 10.86 -5.13 -12.32
N ALA A 209 11.76 -5.70 -11.50
CA ALA A 209 12.50 -6.89 -11.90
C ALA A 209 11.57 -8.08 -12.19
N LEU A 210 10.54 -8.28 -11.39
CA LEU A 210 9.56 -9.35 -11.60
C LEU A 210 8.65 -9.08 -12.80
N THR A 211 8.23 -7.84 -13.06
CA THR A 211 7.43 -7.52 -14.26
C THR A 211 8.24 -7.76 -15.52
N LEU A 212 9.53 -7.42 -15.53
CA LEU A 212 10.41 -7.71 -16.65
C LEU A 212 10.58 -9.22 -16.89
N ILE A 213 10.76 -10.02 -15.82
CA ILE A 213 11.03 -11.47 -15.93
C ILE A 213 9.75 -12.25 -16.26
N ILE A 214 8.63 -11.92 -15.63
CA ILE A 214 7.39 -12.72 -15.70
C ILE A 214 6.52 -12.26 -16.88
N PHE A 215 6.37 -10.94 -17.04
CA PHE A 215 5.46 -10.34 -18.02
C PHE A 215 6.19 -9.82 -19.26
N LEU A 216 7.55 -9.87 -19.29
CA LEU A 216 8.39 -9.33 -20.36
C LEU A 216 8.11 -7.84 -20.62
N GLU A 217 7.65 -7.13 -19.60
CA GLU A 217 7.32 -5.72 -19.65
C GLU A 217 8.60 -4.88 -19.58
N ILE A 218 8.95 -4.22 -20.69
CA ILE A 218 10.13 -3.35 -20.77
C ILE A 218 9.71 -1.93 -20.42
N PRO A 219 10.26 -1.34 -19.33
CA PRO A 219 9.96 0.03 -18.93
C PRO A 219 10.31 1.03 -20.05
N GLY A 220 9.44 1.98 -20.31
CA GLY A 220 9.67 3.05 -21.27
C GLY A 220 10.58 4.15 -20.72
N LEU A 221 10.99 5.06 -21.62
CA LEU A 221 11.91 6.14 -21.25
C LEU A 221 11.36 7.03 -20.13
N TYR A 222 10.08 7.41 -20.19
CA TYR A 222 9.43 8.24 -19.17
C TYR A 222 9.31 7.51 -17.82
N GLU A 223 9.05 6.19 -17.85
CA GLU A 223 9.04 5.36 -16.65
C GLU A 223 10.42 5.26 -16.01
N ILE A 224 11.47 5.08 -16.84
CA ILE A 224 12.85 5.02 -16.34
C ILE A 224 13.22 6.35 -15.70
N ILE A 225 12.99 7.48 -16.38
CA ILE A 225 13.34 8.81 -15.86
C ILE A 225 12.54 9.13 -14.62
N GLY A 226 11.21 9.02 -14.69
CA GLY A 226 10.33 9.29 -13.56
C GLY A 226 10.58 8.34 -12.39
N GLY A 227 10.79 7.04 -12.66
CA GLY A 227 11.13 6.04 -11.67
C GLY A 227 12.44 6.32 -10.94
N ILE A 228 13.50 6.74 -11.67
CA ILE A 228 14.76 7.15 -11.05
C ILE A 228 14.56 8.35 -10.13
N ILE A 229 13.76 9.35 -10.54
CA ILE A 229 13.47 10.52 -9.72
C ILE A 229 12.68 10.11 -8.45
N VAL A 230 11.64 9.27 -8.58
CA VAL A 230 10.84 8.81 -7.44
C VAL A 230 11.69 8.01 -6.47
N ILE A 231 12.34 6.95 -6.96
CA ILE A 231 13.12 6.03 -6.12
C ILE A 231 14.33 6.76 -5.51
N GLY A 232 15.01 7.60 -6.30
CA GLY A 232 16.14 8.41 -5.83
C GLY A 232 15.72 9.41 -4.75
N SER A 233 14.60 10.10 -4.91
CA SER A 233 14.06 11.02 -3.91
C SER A 233 13.75 10.29 -2.60
N VAL A 234 13.08 9.14 -2.69
CA VAL A 234 12.73 8.32 -1.52
C VAL A 234 13.98 7.77 -0.83
N TYR A 235 14.96 7.30 -1.59
CA TYR A 235 16.24 6.83 -1.05
C TYR A 235 16.99 7.96 -0.29
N LEU A 236 17.02 9.17 -0.87
CA LEU A 236 17.63 10.33 -0.22
C LEU A 236 16.87 10.76 1.06
N ILE A 237 15.54 10.63 1.11
CA ILE A 237 14.75 10.83 2.33
C ILE A 237 15.25 9.87 3.42
N GLN A 238 15.45 8.61 3.08
CA GLN A 238 15.88 7.57 4.01
C GLN A 238 17.29 7.83 4.56
N LEU A 239 18.21 8.32 3.73
CA LEU A 239 19.57 8.65 4.16
C LEU A 239 19.61 9.78 5.20
N GLN A 240 18.71 10.77 5.09
CA GLN A 240 18.65 11.87 6.06
C GLN A 240 18.26 11.41 7.47
N ASP A 241 17.50 10.31 7.60
CA ASP A 241 17.11 9.78 8.92
C ASP A 241 18.26 9.06 9.63
N LYS A 242 19.24 8.56 8.90
CA LYS A 242 20.45 7.94 9.49
C LYS A 242 21.34 8.98 10.17
N HIS A 243 21.45 10.17 9.62
CA HIS A 243 22.29 11.25 10.18
C HIS A 243 21.73 11.94 11.43
N LEU A 244 20.43 11.76 11.72
CA LEU A 244 19.80 12.31 12.93
C LEU A 244 19.86 11.39 14.14
N ARG A 245 20.46 10.19 14.00
CA ARG A 245 20.58 9.15 15.05
C ARG A 245 22.01 8.91 15.54
N LEU A 246 23.01 9.63 14.99
CA LEU A 246 24.39 9.72 15.46
C LEU A 246 24.61 11.07 16.16
#